data_036b62d640f7168201ba0a9a026b243f
#
_entry.id   036b62d640f7168201ba0a9a026b243f
#
_cell.length_a   1.000
_cell.length_b   1.000
_cell.length_c   1.000
_cell.angle_alpha   90.00
_cell.angle_beta   90.00
_cell.angle_gamma   90.00
#
_symmetry.space_group_name_H-M   'P 1'
#
loop_
_entity.id
_entity.type
_entity.pdbx_description
1 polymer ?
#
loop_
_entity_poly.entity_id
_entity_poly.type
_entity_poly.pdbx_seq_one_letter_code
_entity_poly.pdbx_strand_id
1 'polypeptide(L)'
;MRNDHTVKMDNNKIDNEKMINKKNTNESSKILDCHETALQFLNRRDRSTHEVRQHLTAKGFDREEIKDELETLKDFRYLDDERYCENYFRYAIAKGRGPGRITAELKEKRIDSSLIQDFVNKNFDKDAEKEAAMSEAQKILRSRQAFGEDARTEIDDKTVAKIGRKLASLGYRTDVIYDIMGRIRKSEE
;
A
#
# COMPACT_ATOMS: atom_id res chain seq x y z
N MET A 1 -48.63 21.36 -69.16
CA MET A 1 -47.63 21.94 -68.23
C MET A 1 -47.75 21.19 -66.94
N ARG A 2 -46.81 20.29 -66.65
CA ARG A 2 -46.80 19.47 -65.44
C ARG A 2 -45.73 20.03 -64.51
N ASN A 3 -46.14 20.47 -63.33
CA ASN A 3 -45.21 20.86 -62.26
C ASN A 3 -44.73 19.62 -61.49
N ASP A 4 -43.45 19.32 -61.63
CA ASP A 4 -42.78 18.29 -60.89
C ASP A 4 -42.06 18.98 -59.71
N HIS A 5 -42.63 18.88 -58.52
CA HIS A 5 -41.99 19.31 -57.28
C HIS A 5 -41.55 18.06 -56.57
N THR A 6 -40.39 17.63 -56.92
CA THR A 6 -39.68 16.54 -56.18
C THR A 6 -39.18 17.10 -54.86
N VAL A 7 -39.78 16.64 -53.79
CA VAL A 7 -39.38 16.90 -52.41
C VAL A 7 -38.03 16.24 -52.17
N LYS A 8 -36.96 17.02 -52.05
CA LYS A 8 -35.72 16.59 -51.46
C LYS A 8 -35.89 16.48 -49.94
N MET A 9 -36.34 15.34 -49.43
CA MET A 9 -36.34 15.06 -48.01
C MET A 9 -34.95 14.78 -47.52
N ASP A 10 -34.64 15.46 -46.49
CA ASP A 10 -33.46 15.59 -45.67
C ASP A 10 -32.72 14.28 -45.34
N ASN A 11 -31.73 13.91 -46.12
CA ASN A 11 -30.74 12.90 -45.76
C ASN A 11 -29.88 13.33 -44.56
N ASN A 12 -29.82 14.64 -44.25
CA ASN A 12 -29.04 15.18 -43.12
C ASN A 12 -29.65 14.87 -41.74
N LYS A 13 -30.95 14.58 -41.67
CA LYS A 13 -31.60 14.24 -40.37
C LYS A 13 -31.39 12.80 -39.99
N ILE A 14 -31.33 11.90 -40.97
CA ILE A 14 -31.09 10.46 -40.79
C ILE A 14 -29.60 10.20 -40.40
N ASP A 15 -28.68 10.97 -40.97
CA ASP A 15 -27.25 10.83 -40.62
C ASP A 15 -26.93 11.42 -39.23
N ASN A 16 -27.65 12.50 -38.82
CA ASN A 16 -27.51 13.03 -37.45
C ASN A 16 -28.09 12.08 -36.39
N GLU A 17 -29.23 11.44 -36.63
CA GLU A 17 -29.80 10.44 -35.71
C GLU A 17 -28.95 9.18 -35.66
N LYS A 18 -28.31 8.76 -36.73
CA LYS A 18 -27.33 7.65 -36.74
C LYS A 18 -26.03 8.01 -36.04
N MET A 19 -25.58 9.26 -36.12
CA MET A 19 -24.38 9.71 -35.37
C MET A 19 -24.67 9.86 -33.88
N ILE A 20 -25.84 10.32 -33.48
CA ILE A 20 -26.27 10.41 -32.09
C ILE A 20 -26.45 9.01 -31.48
N ASN A 21 -27.08 8.08 -32.23
CA ASN A 21 -27.19 6.69 -31.80
C ASN A 21 -25.82 5.94 -31.76
N LYS A 22 -24.90 6.25 -32.68
CA LYS A 22 -23.55 5.67 -32.66
C LYS A 22 -22.68 6.22 -31.52
N LYS A 23 -22.88 7.45 -31.07
CA LYS A 23 -22.25 8.00 -29.88
C LYS A 23 -22.83 7.37 -28.59
N ASN A 24 -24.15 7.17 -28.54
CA ASN A 24 -24.80 6.53 -27.40
C ASN A 24 -24.56 5.01 -27.29
N THR A 25 -24.21 4.33 -28.38
CA THR A 25 -23.88 2.89 -28.35
C THR A 25 -22.40 2.58 -28.06
N ASN A 26 -21.51 3.58 -28.17
CA ASN A 26 -20.11 3.43 -27.77
C ASN A 26 -19.80 3.91 -26.34
N GLU A 27 -20.76 4.56 -25.65
CA GLU A 27 -20.69 4.96 -24.24
C GLU A 27 -21.34 3.94 -23.30
N SER A 28 -21.78 2.81 -23.79
CA SER A 28 -22.07 1.63 -22.95
C SER A 28 -20.80 0.81 -22.67
N SER A 29 -19.65 1.46 -22.42
CA SER A 29 -18.70 0.94 -21.46
C SER A 29 -19.47 0.93 -20.15
N LYS A 30 -19.87 -0.26 -19.70
CA LYS A 30 -20.56 -0.56 -18.46
C LYS A 30 -20.09 0.43 -17.40
N ILE A 31 -20.87 1.46 -17.11
CA ILE A 31 -20.61 2.36 -15.99
C ILE A 31 -20.78 1.46 -14.79
N LEU A 32 -19.65 0.95 -14.26
CA LEU A 32 -19.67 0.17 -13.05
C LEU A 32 -20.24 1.07 -11.96
N ASP A 33 -21.20 0.58 -11.21
CA ASP A 33 -21.67 1.28 -10.02
C ASP A 33 -20.58 1.37 -8.95
N CYS A 34 -20.83 2.14 -7.91
CA CYS A 34 -19.87 2.37 -6.84
C CYS A 34 -19.45 1.04 -6.18
N HIS A 35 -20.41 0.15 -5.94
CA HIS A 35 -20.20 -1.15 -5.33
C HIS A 35 -19.32 -2.06 -6.20
N GLU A 36 -19.66 -2.23 -7.48
CA GLU A 36 -18.89 -3.06 -8.40
C GLU A 36 -17.46 -2.53 -8.58
N THR A 37 -17.30 -1.19 -8.65
CA THR A 37 -15.99 -0.53 -8.72
C THR A 37 -15.15 -0.80 -7.47
N ALA A 38 -15.75 -0.72 -6.29
CA ALA A 38 -15.09 -1.01 -5.03
C ALA A 38 -14.66 -2.47 -4.93
N LEU A 39 -15.55 -3.42 -5.25
CA LEU A 39 -15.26 -4.85 -5.23
C LEU A 39 -14.14 -5.21 -6.20
N GLN A 40 -14.12 -4.67 -7.41
CA GLN A 40 -13.03 -4.90 -8.36
C GLN A 40 -11.68 -4.39 -7.84
N PHE A 41 -11.69 -3.29 -7.08
CA PHE A 41 -10.47 -2.76 -6.47
C PHE A 41 -9.97 -3.63 -5.32
N LEU A 42 -10.89 -4.20 -4.52
CA LEU A 42 -10.60 -5.10 -3.41
C LEU A 42 -10.13 -6.48 -3.85
N ASN A 43 -10.63 -7.00 -5.00
CA ASN A 43 -10.27 -8.32 -5.52
C ASN A 43 -8.77 -8.48 -5.82
N ARG A 44 -8.02 -7.39 -5.97
CA ARG A 44 -6.59 -7.45 -6.31
C ARG A 44 -5.69 -7.67 -5.10
N ARG A 45 -6.03 -7.10 -3.96
CA ARG A 45 -5.35 -7.21 -2.66
C ARG A 45 -6.16 -6.53 -1.57
N ASP A 46 -5.85 -6.82 -0.33
CA ASP A 46 -6.38 -6.05 0.80
C ASP A 46 -6.10 -4.55 0.67
N ARG A 47 -7.08 -3.74 1.04
CA ARG A 47 -7.04 -2.27 1.00
C ARG A 47 -7.54 -1.69 2.31
N SER A 48 -6.96 -0.56 2.73
CA SER A 48 -7.55 0.21 3.82
C SER A 48 -8.82 0.93 3.36
N THR A 49 -9.69 1.25 4.30
CA THR A 49 -10.89 2.07 4.05
C THR A 49 -10.53 3.38 3.33
N HIS A 50 -9.40 3.99 3.68
CA HIS A 50 -8.91 5.19 3.02
C HIS A 50 -8.53 4.96 1.54
N GLU A 51 -7.84 3.86 1.21
CA GLU A 51 -7.47 3.54 -0.18
C GLU A 51 -8.70 3.34 -1.06
N VAL A 52 -9.75 2.67 -0.54
CA VAL A 52 -11.01 2.48 -1.27
C VAL A 52 -11.71 3.82 -1.48
N ARG A 53 -11.81 4.65 -0.45
CA ARG A 53 -12.36 6.01 -0.55
C ARG A 53 -11.65 6.83 -1.63
N GLN A 54 -10.32 6.85 -1.61
CA GLN A 54 -9.53 7.58 -2.62
C GLN A 54 -9.79 7.05 -4.03
N HIS A 55 -9.86 5.72 -4.18
CA HIS A 55 -10.12 5.11 -5.48
C HIS A 55 -11.48 5.51 -6.03
N LEU A 56 -12.55 5.43 -5.23
CA LEU A 56 -13.91 5.80 -5.63
C LEU A 56 -14.03 7.30 -5.94
N THR A 57 -13.39 8.15 -5.12
CA THR A 57 -13.32 9.60 -5.40
C THR A 57 -12.63 9.88 -6.74
N ALA A 58 -11.53 9.19 -7.04
CA ALA A 58 -10.82 9.33 -8.33
C ALA A 58 -11.64 8.81 -9.52
N LYS A 59 -12.64 7.94 -9.29
CA LYS A 59 -13.61 7.46 -10.29
C LYS A 59 -14.78 8.41 -10.51
N GLY A 60 -14.92 9.45 -9.66
CA GLY A 60 -15.92 10.48 -9.81
C GLY A 60 -17.22 10.23 -9.06
N PHE A 61 -17.29 9.24 -8.19
CA PHE A 61 -18.43 9.02 -7.31
C PHE A 61 -18.58 10.15 -6.29
N ASP A 62 -19.81 10.48 -5.92
CA ASP A 62 -20.05 11.53 -4.95
C ASP A 62 -19.73 11.10 -3.49
N ARG A 63 -19.67 12.08 -2.60
CA ARG A 63 -19.22 11.85 -1.22
C ARG A 63 -20.19 10.99 -0.41
N GLU A 64 -21.50 11.19 -0.60
CA GLU A 64 -22.51 10.45 0.16
C GLU A 64 -22.59 9.01 -0.36
N GLU A 65 -22.57 8.81 -1.67
CA GLU A 65 -22.52 7.49 -2.30
C GLU A 65 -21.30 6.69 -1.81
N ILE A 66 -20.11 7.32 -1.79
CA ILE A 66 -18.89 6.67 -1.27
C ILE A 66 -19.03 6.33 0.22
N LYS A 67 -19.65 7.19 1.02
CA LYS A 67 -19.84 6.96 2.45
C LYS A 67 -20.71 5.74 2.69
N ASP A 68 -21.87 5.69 2.05
CA ASP A 68 -22.83 4.60 2.18
C ASP A 68 -22.22 3.27 1.72
N GLU A 69 -21.47 3.31 0.62
CA GLU A 69 -20.77 2.12 0.11
C GLU A 69 -19.69 1.62 1.10
N LEU A 70 -18.89 2.52 1.68
CA LEU A 70 -17.87 2.11 2.66
C LEU A 70 -18.49 1.52 3.94
N GLU A 71 -19.65 1.99 4.38
CA GLU A 71 -20.40 1.40 5.49
C GLU A 71 -20.88 0.00 5.11
N THR A 72 -21.48 -0.15 3.94
CA THR A 72 -21.92 -1.46 3.41
C THR A 72 -20.76 -2.46 3.34
N LEU A 73 -19.62 -2.06 2.79
CA LEU A 73 -18.44 -2.92 2.69
C LEU A 73 -17.87 -3.33 4.05
N LYS A 74 -17.99 -2.49 5.07
CA LYS A 74 -17.61 -2.81 6.46
C LYS A 74 -18.59 -3.81 7.09
N ASP A 75 -19.89 -3.60 6.92
CA ASP A 75 -20.94 -4.48 7.46
C ASP A 75 -20.80 -5.90 6.90
N PHE A 76 -20.46 -6.03 5.61
CA PHE A 76 -20.18 -7.32 4.97
C PHE A 76 -18.73 -7.81 5.19
N ARG A 77 -17.90 -7.10 5.98
CA ARG A 77 -16.49 -7.43 6.26
C ARG A 77 -15.61 -7.53 5.01
N TYR A 78 -15.97 -6.88 3.93
CA TYR A 78 -15.06 -6.66 2.80
C TYR A 78 -13.98 -5.65 3.15
N LEU A 79 -14.32 -4.62 3.96
CA LEU A 79 -13.39 -3.67 4.55
C LEU A 79 -13.25 -3.92 6.06
N ASP A 80 -12.01 -4.03 6.51
CA ASP A 80 -11.66 -4.24 7.90
C ASP A 80 -10.23 -3.70 8.11
N ASP A 81 -10.12 -2.51 8.67
CA ASP A 81 -8.84 -1.85 8.88
C ASP A 81 -7.99 -2.54 9.98
N GLU A 82 -8.62 -3.27 10.91
CA GLU A 82 -7.91 -4.09 11.91
C GLU A 82 -7.24 -5.29 11.24
N ARG A 83 -7.98 -6.06 10.44
CA ARG A 83 -7.44 -7.17 9.65
C ARG A 83 -6.36 -6.69 8.68
N TYR A 84 -6.57 -5.54 8.03
CA TYR A 84 -5.57 -4.91 7.16
C TYR A 84 -4.29 -4.60 7.93
N CYS A 85 -4.41 -3.99 9.12
CA CYS A 85 -3.29 -3.66 10.00
C CYS A 85 -2.52 -4.93 10.40
N GLU A 86 -3.21 -5.99 10.84
CA GLU A 86 -2.59 -7.27 11.21
C GLU A 86 -1.80 -7.89 10.03
N ASN A 87 -2.41 -7.99 8.86
CA ASN A 87 -1.78 -8.54 7.66
C ASN A 87 -0.57 -7.71 7.25
N TYR A 88 -0.67 -6.38 7.37
CA TYR A 88 0.42 -5.47 7.07
C TYR A 88 1.59 -5.63 8.04
N PHE A 89 1.33 -5.73 9.35
CA PHE A 89 2.36 -6.00 10.35
C PHE A 89 3.11 -7.29 10.06
N ARG A 90 2.39 -8.39 9.82
CA ARG A 90 2.97 -9.68 9.47
C ARG A 90 3.87 -9.60 8.25
N TYR A 91 3.41 -8.94 7.19
CA TYR A 91 4.20 -8.71 5.98
C TYR A 91 5.44 -7.84 6.25
N ALA A 92 5.28 -6.74 6.98
CA ALA A 92 6.34 -5.77 7.22
C ALA A 92 7.45 -6.36 8.12
N ILE A 93 7.09 -7.10 9.17
CA ILE A 93 8.03 -7.84 10.03
C ILE A 93 8.81 -8.87 9.20
N ALA A 94 8.15 -9.64 8.35
CA ALA A 94 8.82 -10.60 7.46
C ALA A 94 9.80 -9.93 6.47
N LYS A 95 9.59 -8.63 6.16
CA LYS A 95 10.52 -7.79 5.37
C LYS A 95 11.59 -7.09 6.22
N GLY A 96 11.68 -7.37 7.51
CA GLY A 96 12.65 -6.78 8.43
C GLY A 96 12.41 -5.31 8.75
N ARG A 97 11.17 -4.81 8.57
CA ARG A 97 10.83 -3.42 8.91
C ARG A 97 10.68 -3.25 10.40
N GLY A 98 11.25 -2.18 10.93
CA GLY A 98 11.11 -1.79 12.32
C GLY A 98 9.82 -0.98 12.59
N PRO A 99 9.48 -0.76 13.88
CA PRO A 99 8.20 -0.18 14.28
C PRO A 99 7.98 1.24 13.75
N GLY A 100 9.00 2.06 13.65
CA GLY A 100 8.89 3.43 13.13
C GLY A 100 8.45 3.47 11.66
N ARG A 101 9.01 2.62 10.83
CA ARG A 101 8.64 2.53 9.42
C ARG A 101 7.23 1.98 9.23
N ILE A 102 6.88 0.91 9.96
CA ILE A 102 5.53 0.32 9.91
C ILE A 102 4.49 1.37 10.30
N THR A 103 4.75 2.11 11.39
CA THR A 103 3.89 3.19 11.85
C THR A 103 3.69 4.28 10.78
N ALA A 104 4.78 4.72 10.14
CA ALA A 104 4.71 5.74 9.10
C ALA A 104 3.88 5.27 7.90
N GLU A 105 4.14 4.06 7.40
CA GLU A 105 3.45 3.48 6.26
C GLU A 105 1.95 3.24 6.52
N LEU A 106 1.56 2.81 7.74
CA LEU A 106 0.16 2.65 8.12
C LEU A 106 -0.55 4.01 8.32
N LYS A 107 0.15 5.03 8.84
CA LYS A 107 -0.39 6.40 8.90
C LYS A 107 -0.66 6.98 7.51
N GLU A 108 0.17 6.70 6.52
CA GLU A 108 -0.09 7.06 5.12
C GLU A 108 -1.38 6.40 4.58
N LYS A 109 -1.70 5.20 5.07
CA LYS A 109 -2.94 4.48 4.76
C LYS A 109 -4.14 4.96 5.59
N ARG A 110 -3.95 5.98 6.44
CA ARG A 110 -4.96 6.54 7.33
C ARG A 110 -5.58 5.51 8.27
N ILE A 111 -4.79 4.51 8.66
CA ILE A 111 -5.17 3.61 9.76
C ILE A 111 -5.17 4.41 11.07
N ASP A 112 -6.10 4.09 11.94
CA ASP A 112 -6.22 4.75 13.24
C ASP A 112 -4.94 4.62 14.07
N SER A 113 -4.53 5.72 14.71
CA SER A 113 -3.26 5.76 15.44
C SER A 113 -3.27 4.91 16.71
N SER A 114 -4.42 4.72 17.36
CA SER A 114 -4.54 3.85 18.53
C SER A 114 -4.37 2.39 18.11
N LEU A 115 -5.01 1.99 17.02
CA LEU A 115 -4.88 0.65 16.45
C LEU A 115 -3.42 0.35 16.05
N ILE A 116 -2.75 1.28 15.39
CA ILE A 116 -1.32 1.13 15.05
C ILE A 116 -0.49 0.92 16.31
N GLN A 117 -0.73 1.72 17.36
CA GLN A 117 0.03 1.65 18.60
C GLN A 117 -0.18 0.32 19.33
N ASP A 118 -1.40 -0.21 19.33
CA ASP A 118 -1.72 -1.51 19.93
C ASP A 118 -0.95 -2.64 19.24
N PHE A 119 -0.90 -2.63 17.90
CA PHE A 119 -0.11 -3.60 17.14
C PHE A 119 1.39 -3.42 17.34
N VAL A 120 1.90 -2.18 17.42
CA VAL A 120 3.31 -1.92 17.74
C VAL A 120 3.65 -2.50 19.11
N ASN A 121 2.87 -2.21 20.14
CA ASN A 121 3.09 -2.70 21.50
C ASN A 121 3.03 -4.24 21.58
N LYS A 122 2.14 -4.86 20.82
CA LYS A 122 1.98 -6.33 20.77
C LYS A 122 3.15 -7.03 20.09
N ASN A 123 3.74 -6.43 19.05
CA ASN A 123 4.72 -7.09 18.18
C ASN A 123 6.17 -6.63 18.42
N PHE A 124 6.37 -5.47 19.04
CA PHE A 124 7.67 -4.87 19.27
C PHE A 124 7.82 -4.44 20.73
N ASP A 125 7.94 -5.41 21.63
CA ASP A 125 8.56 -5.12 22.91
C ASP A 125 10.05 -4.79 22.70
N LYS A 126 10.73 -4.38 23.77
CA LYS A 126 12.11 -3.92 23.67
C LYS A 126 13.08 -5.02 23.21
N ASP A 127 12.84 -6.27 23.59
CA ASP A 127 13.70 -7.38 23.27
C ASP A 127 13.42 -7.92 21.87
N ALA A 128 12.16 -8.07 21.48
CA ALA A 128 11.76 -8.47 20.13
C ALA A 128 12.28 -7.48 19.05
N GLU A 129 12.27 -6.17 19.34
CA GLU A 129 12.83 -5.19 18.42
C GLU A 129 14.34 -5.34 18.25
N LYS A 130 15.08 -5.60 19.36
CA LYS A 130 16.52 -5.84 19.31
C LYS A 130 16.87 -7.11 18.55
N GLU A 131 16.13 -8.19 18.77
CA GLU A 131 16.32 -9.45 18.05
C GLU A 131 16.09 -9.28 16.54
N ALA A 132 15.02 -8.59 16.15
CA ALA A 132 14.73 -8.28 14.76
C ALA A 132 15.84 -7.42 14.13
N ALA A 133 16.29 -6.38 14.82
CA ALA A 133 17.38 -5.51 14.37
C ALA A 133 18.72 -6.28 14.22
N MET A 134 19.05 -7.16 15.18
CA MET A 134 20.23 -8.00 15.11
C MET A 134 20.16 -8.98 13.93
N SER A 135 19.00 -9.58 13.67
CA SER A 135 18.80 -10.44 12.51
C SER A 135 19.09 -9.71 11.19
N GLU A 136 18.62 -8.46 11.06
CA GLU A 136 18.90 -7.63 9.86
C GLU A 136 20.38 -7.25 9.75
N ALA A 137 21.05 -6.95 10.87
CA ALA A 137 22.47 -6.70 10.90
C ALA A 137 23.29 -7.93 10.46
N GLN A 138 22.92 -9.12 10.96
CA GLN A 138 23.56 -10.39 10.58
C GLN A 138 23.44 -10.71 9.09
N LYS A 139 22.34 -10.31 8.42
CA LYS A 139 22.22 -10.48 6.96
C LYS A 139 23.31 -9.71 6.20
N ILE A 140 23.66 -8.52 6.68
CA ILE A 140 24.75 -7.72 6.10
C ILE A 140 26.10 -8.38 6.36
N LEU A 141 26.34 -8.87 7.57
CA LEU A 141 27.60 -9.55 7.92
C LEU A 141 27.79 -10.84 7.12
N ARG A 142 26.73 -11.66 7.00
CA ARG A 142 26.79 -12.88 6.17
C ARG A 142 27.03 -12.58 4.68
N SER A 143 26.50 -11.46 4.16
CA SER A 143 26.76 -11.09 2.78
C SER A 143 28.23 -10.74 2.52
N ARG A 144 28.97 -10.16 3.49
CA ARG A 144 30.42 -9.92 3.38
C ARG A 144 31.19 -11.24 3.22
N GLN A 145 30.88 -12.23 4.05
CA GLN A 145 31.50 -13.56 3.98
C GLN A 145 31.25 -14.25 2.64
N ALA A 146 30.05 -14.12 2.09
CA ALA A 146 29.71 -14.68 0.77
C ALA A 146 30.51 -14.04 -0.38
N PHE A 147 31.03 -12.81 -0.21
CA PHE A 147 31.91 -12.12 -1.16
C PHE A 147 33.40 -12.36 -0.92
N GLY A 148 33.76 -13.34 -0.08
CA GLY A 148 35.14 -13.80 0.10
C GLY A 148 35.91 -13.07 1.21
N GLU A 149 35.26 -12.26 2.04
CA GLU A 149 35.88 -11.76 3.26
C GLU A 149 35.95 -12.89 4.31
N ASP A 150 37.13 -13.11 4.90
CA ASP A 150 37.28 -14.10 5.98
C ASP A 150 36.39 -13.71 7.17
N ALA A 151 35.70 -14.69 7.74
CA ALA A 151 34.88 -14.51 8.94
C ALA A 151 35.66 -13.98 10.15
N ARG A 152 37.00 -14.11 10.11
CA ARG A 152 37.94 -13.61 11.11
C ARG A 152 38.42 -12.19 10.86
N THR A 153 37.99 -11.58 9.73
CA THR A 153 38.37 -10.18 9.43
C THR A 153 37.57 -9.25 10.33
N GLU A 154 38.27 -8.42 11.08
CA GLU A 154 37.71 -7.38 11.95
C GLU A 154 36.64 -6.56 11.21
N ILE A 155 35.51 -6.30 11.88
CA ILE A 155 34.42 -5.54 11.29
C ILE A 155 34.78 -4.04 11.30
N ASP A 156 35.14 -3.51 10.16
CA ASP A 156 35.54 -2.11 10.03
C ASP A 156 34.38 -1.13 10.35
N ASP A 157 34.75 0.08 10.77
CA ASP A 157 33.80 1.15 11.08
C ASP A 157 32.84 1.49 9.91
N LYS A 158 33.26 1.27 8.66
CA LYS A 158 32.42 1.46 7.48
C LYS A 158 31.27 0.46 7.46
N THR A 159 31.53 -0.79 7.83
CA THR A 159 30.50 -1.83 7.93
C THR A 159 29.55 -1.56 9.07
N VAL A 160 30.05 -1.18 10.25
CA VAL A 160 29.22 -0.79 11.40
C VAL A 160 28.30 0.40 10.99
N ALA A 161 28.85 1.41 10.34
CA ALA A 161 28.08 2.55 9.86
C ALA A 161 27.06 2.15 8.77
N LYS A 162 27.37 1.19 7.90
CA LYS A 162 26.45 0.64 6.89
C LYS A 162 25.27 -0.06 7.57
N ILE A 163 25.54 -0.85 8.60
CA ILE A 163 24.49 -1.51 9.40
C ILE A 163 23.59 -0.47 10.05
N GLY A 164 24.18 0.53 10.75
CA GLY A 164 23.40 1.60 11.38
C GLY A 164 22.49 2.32 10.42
N ARG A 165 22.99 2.73 9.24
CA ARG A 165 22.17 3.35 8.18
C ARG A 165 21.06 2.44 7.68
N LYS A 166 21.34 1.14 7.52
CA LYS A 166 20.34 0.17 7.09
C LYS A 166 19.22 0.02 8.13
N LEU A 167 19.57 -0.15 9.41
CA LEU A 167 18.60 -0.26 10.49
C LEU A 167 17.75 1.02 10.63
N ALA A 168 18.36 2.21 10.50
CA ALA A 168 17.63 3.46 10.47
C ALA A 168 16.64 3.53 9.29
N SER A 169 17.05 3.10 8.08
CA SER A 169 16.19 3.06 6.91
C SER A 169 15.03 2.06 7.03
N LEU A 170 15.21 1.03 7.83
CA LEU A 170 14.18 0.06 8.17
C LEU A 170 13.24 0.54 9.28
N GLY A 171 13.57 1.65 9.94
CA GLY A 171 12.73 2.30 10.96
C GLY A 171 12.86 1.71 12.36
N TYR A 172 14.01 1.14 12.71
CA TYR A 172 14.33 0.76 14.08
C TYR A 172 14.61 2.00 14.93
N ARG A 173 14.33 1.91 16.24
CA ARG A 173 14.59 3.01 17.17
C ARG A 173 16.10 3.27 17.33
N THR A 174 16.44 4.52 17.55
CA THR A 174 17.84 4.98 17.63
C THR A 174 18.61 4.30 18.75
N ASP A 175 17.99 4.10 19.92
CA ASP A 175 18.61 3.38 21.05
C ASP A 175 18.91 1.91 20.72
N VAL A 176 18.01 1.24 20.01
CA VAL A 176 18.23 -0.13 19.51
C VAL A 176 19.37 -0.16 18.49
N ILE A 177 19.41 0.78 17.56
CA ILE A 177 20.50 0.85 16.57
C ILE A 177 21.86 0.99 17.23
N TYR A 178 22.00 1.88 18.22
CA TYR A 178 23.26 2.05 18.94
C TYR A 178 23.64 0.81 19.76
N ASP A 179 22.66 0.15 20.40
CA ASP A 179 22.90 -1.10 21.13
C ASP A 179 23.44 -2.20 20.19
N ILE A 180 22.84 -2.38 19.03
CA ILE A 180 23.28 -3.35 18.02
C ILE A 180 24.69 -3.02 17.51
N MET A 181 24.94 -1.75 17.14
CA MET A 181 26.27 -1.32 16.69
C MET A 181 27.34 -1.56 17.74
N GLY A 182 27.03 -1.31 19.02
CA GLY A 182 27.93 -1.56 20.15
C GLY A 182 28.21 -3.05 20.39
N ARG A 183 27.20 -3.92 20.24
CA ARG A 183 27.37 -5.38 20.36
C ARG A 183 28.22 -5.95 19.22
N ILE A 184 28.05 -5.45 18.00
CA ILE A 184 28.85 -5.90 16.86
C ILE A 184 30.32 -5.54 17.04
N ARG A 185 30.65 -4.36 17.60
CA ARG A 185 32.03 -3.99 17.93
C ARG A 185 32.64 -4.82 19.03
N LYS A 186 31.86 -5.21 20.05
CA LYS A 186 32.35 -5.99 21.20
C LYS A 186 32.46 -7.50 20.95
N SER A 187 31.78 -8.04 19.94
CA SER A 187 31.89 -9.47 19.60
C SER A 187 33.24 -9.83 18.96
N GLU A 188 34.17 -8.89 18.89
CA GLU A 188 35.53 -9.03 18.37
C GLU A 188 36.60 -9.00 19.48
N GLU A 189 36.23 -8.65 20.73
CA GLU A 189 37.08 -8.76 21.91
C GLU A 189 36.93 -10.17 22.54
#